data_dd57d93060ce1ac4afbf8f993d955180
#
_entry.id   dd57d93060ce1ac4afbf8f993d955180
#
_cell.length_a   1.000
_cell.length_b   1.000
_cell.length_c   1.000
_cell.angle_alpha   90.00
_cell.angle_beta   90.00
_cell.angle_gamma   90.00
#
_symmetry.space_group_name_H-M   'P 1'
#
loop_
_entity.id
_entity.type
_entity.pdbx_description
1 polymer ?
#
loop_
_entity_poly.entity_id
_entity_poly.type
_entity_poly.pdbx_seq_one_letter_code
_entity_poly.pdbx_strand_id
1 'polypeptide(L)'
;MRILIADDMEYARRNIMEMVKKIFPEEEIDTFSDGTHAWEAVKKREYDLLFTDVRMIRMNGPELAEKVAEKHPHTEIFFVTGEDKAELEQLGINPKRCIFKPYRIEDVKKCLKENKVFEFGGFGNELRP
;
A
#
# COMPACT_ATOMS: atom_id res chain seq x y z
N MET A 1 -3.04 -13.49 5.30
CA MET A 1 -3.28 -12.04 5.37
C MET A 1 -3.88 -11.55 4.06
N ARG A 2 -4.53 -10.42 4.09
CA ARG A 2 -5.23 -9.90 2.92
C ARG A 2 -4.66 -8.53 2.56
N ILE A 3 -4.35 -8.33 1.29
CA ILE A 3 -3.64 -7.15 0.80
C ILE A 3 -4.47 -6.44 -0.25
N LEU A 4 -4.59 -5.13 -0.13
CA LEU A 4 -5.32 -4.30 -1.08
C LEU A 4 -4.36 -3.38 -1.83
N ILE A 5 -4.53 -3.29 -3.14
CA ILE A 5 -3.72 -2.41 -3.97
C ILE A 5 -4.67 -1.51 -4.78
N ALA A 6 -4.44 -0.21 -4.74
CA ALA A 6 -5.24 0.76 -5.48
C ALA A 6 -4.33 1.68 -6.29
N ASP A 7 -4.52 1.71 -7.60
CA ASP A 7 -3.78 2.59 -8.50
C ASP A 7 -4.58 2.69 -9.80
N ASP A 8 -4.81 3.91 -10.30
CA ASP A 8 -5.63 4.09 -11.48
C ASP A 8 -4.91 3.81 -12.78
N MET A 9 -3.58 3.67 -12.74
CA MET A 9 -2.80 3.32 -13.93
C MET A 9 -2.55 1.82 -13.94
N GLU A 10 -3.02 1.17 -14.98
CA GLU A 10 -2.93 -0.29 -15.07
C GLU A 10 -1.49 -0.80 -14.96
N TYR A 11 -0.57 -0.15 -15.66
CA TYR A 11 0.83 -0.56 -15.62
C TYR A 11 1.39 -0.47 -14.20
N ALA A 12 1.15 0.65 -13.53
CA ALA A 12 1.64 0.87 -12.17
C ALA A 12 1.01 -0.12 -11.20
N ARG A 13 -0.30 -0.35 -11.34
CA ARG A 13 -1.03 -1.28 -10.48
C ARG A 13 -0.49 -2.70 -10.61
N ARG A 14 -0.26 -3.12 -11.86
CA ARG A 14 0.29 -4.44 -12.13
C ARG A 14 1.70 -4.59 -11.58
N ASN A 15 2.51 -3.55 -11.72
CA ASN A 15 3.89 -3.58 -11.28
C ASN A 15 4.00 -3.80 -9.76
N ILE A 16 3.26 -3.01 -8.99
CA ILE A 16 3.31 -3.19 -7.53
C ILE A 16 2.70 -4.53 -7.12
N MET A 17 1.65 -4.95 -7.81
CA MET A 17 1.01 -6.22 -7.52
C MET A 17 1.98 -7.39 -7.71
N GLU A 18 2.76 -7.36 -8.79
CA GLU A 18 3.74 -8.43 -9.05
C GLU A 18 4.81 -8.47 -7.99
N MET A 19 5.26 -7.31 -7.53
CA MET A 19 6.30 -7.27 -6.49
C MET A 19 5.75 -7.73 -5.14
N VAL A 20 4.55 -7.29 -4.80
CA VAL A 20 3.91 -7.70 -3.56
C VAL A 20 3.68 -9.21 -3.57
N LYS A 21 3.29 -9.75 -4.71
CA LYS A 21 3.07 -11.20 -4.83
C LYS A 21 4.36 -11.99 -4.65
N LYS A 22 5.49 -11.45 -5.09
CA LYS A 22 6.79 -12.10 -4.87
C LYS A 22 7.17 -12.10 -3.40
N ILE A 23 6.83 -11.03 -2.69
CA ILE A 23 7.15 -10.89 -1.27
C ILE A 23 6.21 -11.75 -0.43
N PHE A 24 4.94 -11.81 -0.82
CA PHE A 24 3.90 -12.53 -0.09
C PHE A 24 3.19 -13.53 -1.01
N PRO A 25 3.86 -14.61 -1.40
CA PRO A 25 3.30 -15.51 -2.44
C PRO A 25 2.05 -16.26 -2.01
N GLU A 26 1.81 -16.38 -0.72
CA GLU A 26 0.67 -17.15 -0.23
C GLU A 26 -0.51 -16.30 0.18
N GLU A 27 -0.41 -14.98 0.06
CA GLU A 27 -1.44 -14.09 0.57
C GLU A 27 -2.44 -13.69 -0.50
N GLU A 28 -3.65 -13.32 -0.08
CA GLU A 28 -4.67 -12.83 -1.00
C GLU A 28 -4.41 -11.38 -1.36
N ILE A 29 -4.45 -11.06 -2.64
CA ILE A 29 -4.23 -9.70 -3.13
C ILE A 29 -5.41 -9.28 -3.99
N ASP A 30 -6.09 -8.20 -3.60
CA ASP A 30 -7.15 -7.59 -4.38
C ASP A 30 -6.65 -6.27 -4.94
N THR A 31 -6.96 -5.99 -6.20
CA THR A 31 -6.51 -4.76 -6.85
C THR A 31 -7.68 -3.99 -7.41
N PHE A 32 -7.60 -2.66 -7.31
CA PHE A 32 -8.65 -1.77 -7.79
C PHE A 32 -8.04 -0.59 -8.52
N SER A 33 -8.80 -0.07 -9.51
CA SER A 33 -8.32 1.02 -10.34
C SER A 33 -8.70 2.40 -9.80
N ASP A 34 -9.47 2.47 -8.74
CA ASP A 34 -9.76 3.77 -8.12
C ASP A 34 -10.10 3.60 -6.63
N GLY A 35 -10.07 4.73 -5.92
CA GLY A 35 -10.27 4.72 -4.48
C GLY A 35 -11.69 4.37 -4.07
N THR A 36 -12.66 4.70 -4.91
CA THR A 36 -14.06 4.42 -4.58
C THR A 36 -14.33 2.92 -4.53
N HIS A 37 -13.85 2.20 -5.54
CA HIS A 37 -14.03 0.74 -5.57
C HIS A 37 -13.21 0.06 -4.48
N ALA A 38 -12.00 0.58 -4.21
CA ALA A 38 -11.20 0.07 -3.11
C ALA A 38 -11.92 0.24 -1.77
N TRP A 39 -12.53 1.41 -1.58
CA TRP A 39 -13.29 1.67 -0.34
C TRP A 39 -14.48 0.74 -0.20
N GLU A 40 -15.18 0.44 -1.30
CA GLU A 40 -16.28 -0.51 -1.25
C GLU A 40 -15.83 -1.89 -0.78
N ALA A 41 -14.64 -2.30 -1.21
CA ALA A 41 -14.07 -3.57 -0.76
C ALA A 41 -13.72 -3.53 0.72
N VAL A 42 -13.14 -2.41 1.19
CA VAL A 42 -12.77 -2.24 2.60
C VAL A 42 -13.99 -2.29 3.51
N LYS A 43 -15.13 -1.78 3.04
CA LYS A 43 -16.36 -1.83 3.83
C LYS A 43 -16.85 -3.26 4.04
N LYS A 44 -16.47 -4.17 3.17
CA LYS A 44 -16.94 -5.56 3.21
C LYS A 44 -15.99 -6.50 3.93
N ARG A 45 -14.72 -6.16 4.01
CA ARG A 45 -13.72 -7.03 4.64
C ARG A 45 -12.53 -6.23 5.11
N GLU A 46 -11.84 -6.75 6.12
CA GLU A 46 -10.61 -6.14 6.61
C GLU A 46 -9.42 -6.54 5.74
N TYR A 47 -8.53 -5.58 5.54
CA TYR A 47 -7.24 -5.83 4.87
C TYR A 47 -6.13 -5.56 5.87
N ASP A 48 -5.08 -6.35 5.76
CA ASP A 48 -3.92 -6.18 6.64
C ASP A 48 -2.98 -5.13 6.12
N LEU A 49 -2.83 -5.07 4.79
CA LEU A 49 -1.97 -4.09 4.13
C LEU A 49 -2.75 -3.38 3.03
N LEU A 50 -2.48 -2.09 2.88
CA LEU A 50 -2.98 -1.29 1.76
C LEU A 50 -1.80 -0.62 1.09
N PHE A 51 -1.67 -0.81 -0.21
CA PHE A 51 -0.73 -0.05 -1.05
C PHE A 51 -1.57 0.80 -1.99
N THR A 52 -1.44 2.12 -1.91
CA THR A 52 -2.26 2.99 -2.75
C THR A 52 -1.42 4.09 -3.37
N ASP A 53 -1.76 4.45 -4.61
CA ASP A 53 -1.22 5.66 -5.20
C ASP A 53 -1.82 6.87 -4.47
N VAL A 54 -1.17 8.00 -4.58
CA VAL A 54 -1.65 9.25 -4.00
C VAL A 54 -2.71 9.87 -4.90
N ARG A 55 -2.43 9.94 -6.19
CA ARG A 55 -3.32 10.61 -7.15
C ARG A 55 -4.17 9.61 -7.89
N MET A 56 -5.44 9.60 -7.59
CA MET A 56 -6.40 8.73 -8.29
C MET A 56 -7.67 9.51 -8.55
N ILE A 57 -8.41 9.09 -9.57
CA ILE A 57 -9.70 9.71 -9.86
C ILE A 57 -10.72 9.29 -8.82
N ARG A 58 -11.71 10.14 -8.64
CA ARG A 58 -12.80 9.99 -7.67
C ARG A 58 -12.30 10.12 -6.24
N MET A 59 -11.87 9.04 -5.62
CA MET A 59 -11.32 9.11 -4.26
C MET A 59 -9.81 8.93 -4.36
N ASN A 60 -9.05 9.93 -3.93
CA ASN A 60 -7.58 9.85 -3.99
C ASN A 60 -7.03 9.00 -2.84
N GLY A 61 -5.71 8.76 -2.88
CA GLY A 61 -5.05 7.91 -1.89
C GLY A 61 -5.20 8.40 -0.45
N PRO A 62 -4.93 9.69 -0.17
CA PRO A 62 -5.10 10.19 1.20
C PRO A 62 -6.51 10.04 1.74
N GLU A 63 -7.52 10.29 0.91
CA GLU A 63 -8.91 10.11 1.33
C GLU A 63 -9.21 8.65 1.65
N LEU A 64 -8.74 7.75 0.78
CA LEU A 64 -8.92 6.33 1.00
C LEU A 64 -8.23 5.90 2.29
N ALA A 65 -6.98 6.34 2.47
CA ALA A 65 -6.21 5.99 3.65
C ALA A 65 -6.88 6.45 4.94
N GLU A 66 -7.42 7.67 4.93
CA GLU A 66 -8.09 8.22 6.10
C GLU A 66 -9.31 7.38 6.46
N LYS A 67 -10.11 7.03 5.47
CA LYS A 67 -11.31 6.20 5.68
C LYS A 67 -10.94 4.79 6.17
N VAL A 68 -9.89 4.21 5.62
CA VAL A 68 -9.44 2.89 6.04
C VAL A 68 -8.92 2.92 7.47
N ALA A 69 -8.11 3.93 7.81
CA ALA A 69 -7.56 4.05 9.16
C ALA A 69 -8.66 4.22 10.20
N GLU A 70 -9.72 4.93 9.83
CA GLU A 70 -10.84 5.16 10.74
C GLU A 70 -11.63 3.88 10.98
N LYS A 71 -11.89 3.13 9.90
CA LYS A 71 -12.71 1.92 10.00
C LYS A 71 -11.91 0.72 10.50
N HIS A 72 -10.66 0.58 10.05
CA HIS A 72 -9.81 -0.56 10.38
C HIS A 72 -8.43 -0.07 10.82
N PRO A 73 -8.29 0.35 12.08
CA PRO A 73 -7.04 0.97 12.56
C PRO A 73 -5.81 0.07 12.48
N HIS A 74 -6.01 -1.24 12.34
CA HIS A 74 -4.87 -2.16 12.26
C HIS A 74 -4.33 -2.38 10.84
N THR A 75 -5.00 -1.83 9.83
CA THR A 75 -4.49 -1.93 8.46
C THR A 75 -3.25 -1.07 8.32
N GLU A 76 -2.15 -1.67 7.84
CA GLU A 76 -0.91 -0.95 7.57
C GLU A 76 -1.01 -0.30 6.20
N ILE A 77 -0.83 1.00 6.14
CA ILE A 77 -1.06 1.77 4.92
C ILE A 77 0.26 2.28 4.36
N PHE A 78 0.48 2.01 3.06
CA PHE A 78 1.65 2.47 2.33
C PHE A 78 1.22 3.16 1.05
N PHE A 79 1.93 4.23 0.70
CA PHE A 79 1.69 4.95 -0.55
C PHE A 79 2.76 4.61 -1.56
N VAL A 80 2.36 4.39 -2.81
CA VAL A 80 3.29 4.12 -3.90
C VAL A 80 3.13 5.28 -4.87
N THR A 81 4.12 6.18 -4.91
CA THR A 81 3.91 7.48 -5.53
C THR A 81 5.14 8.03 -6.24
N GLY A 82 4.90 8.87 -7.25
CA GLY A 82 5.94 9.65 -7.89
C GLY A 82 6.07 11.06 -7.33
N GLU A 83 5.26 11.42 -6.33
CA GLU A 83 5.32 12.74 -5.71
C GLU A 83 6.58 12.90 -4.87
N ASP A 84 7.10 14.11 -4.77
CA ASP A 84 8.29 14.33 -3.94
C ASP A 84 7.89 14.51 -2.47
N LYS A 85 8.92 14.51 -1.60
CA LYS A 85 8.68 14.57 -0.16
C LYS A 85 7.94 15.83 0.26
N ALA A 86 8.23 16.96 -0.39
CA ALA A 86 7.61 18.22 -0.03
C ALA A 86 6.10 18.16 -0.29
N GLU A 87 5.70 17.59 -1.43
CA GLU A 87 4.29 17.43 -1.75
C GLU A 87 3.59 16.50 -0.78
N LEU A 88 4.26 15.40 -0.43
CA LEU A 88 3.69 14.45 0.51
C LEU A 88 3.47 15.07 1.88
N GLU A 89 4.41 15.88 2.33
CA GLU A 89 4.28 16.57 3.60
C GLU A 89 3.11 17.54 3.60
N GLN A 90 2.89 18.25 2.49
CA GLN A 90 1.74 19.13 2.35
C GLN A 90 0.43 18.36 2.42
N LEU A 91 0.43 17.12 1.99
CA LEU A 91 -0.75 16.27 2.04
C LEU A 91 -0.89 15.54 3.38
N GLY A 92 0.03 15.76 4.30
CA GLY A 92 0.00 15.10 5.60
C GLY A 92 0.42 13.64 5.56
N ILE A 93 1.16 13.24 4.51
CA ILE A 93 1.61 11.87 4.36
C ILE A 93 3.02 11.71 4.91
N ASN A 94 3.22 10.70 5.75
CA ASN A 94 4.52 10.40 6.30
C ASN A 94 5.40 9.73 5.23
N PRO A 95 6.53 10.35 4.83
CA PRO A 95 7.38 9.75 3.79
C PRO A 95 7.92 8.38 4.14
N LYS A 96 7.97 8.03 5.42
CA LYS A 96 8.42 6.70 5.84
C LYS A 96 7.42 5.61 5.46
N ARG A 97 6.22 5.99 5.11
CA ARG A 97 5.18 5.07 4.64
C ARG A 97 5.07 5.11 3.11
N CYS A 98 6.08 5.64 2.42
CA CYS A 98 6.02 5.80 0.98
C CYS A 98 7.06 4.97 0.26
N ILE A 99 6.65 4.42 -0.87
CA ILE A 99 7.52 3.75 -1.82
C ILE A 99 7.54 4.66 -3.04
N PHE A 100 8.71 5.22 -3.35
CA PHE A 100 8.83 6.24 -4.39
C PHE A 100 9.09 5.63 -5.76
N LYS A 101 8.30 6.02 -6.75
CA LYS A 101 8.48 5.60 -8.14
C LYS A 101 9.66 6.36 -8.75
N PRO A 102 10.50 5.74 -9.56
CA PRO A 102 10.57 4.30 -9.83
C PRO A 102 11.20 3.54 -8.66
N TYR A 103 10.78 2.33 -8.45
CA TYR A 103 11.27 1.53 -7.33
C TYR A 103 11.61 0.11 -7.78
N ARG A 104 12.43 -0.56 -6.98
CA ARG A 104 12.76 -1.97 -7.15
C ARG A 104 12.15 -2.74 -6.00
N ILE A 105 12.15 -4.06 -6.14
CA ILE A 105 11.57 -4.89 -5.08
C ILE A 105 12.28 -4.68 -3.74
N GLU A 106 13.59 -4.38 -3.78
CA GLU A 106 14.34 -4.08 -2.56
C GLU A 106 13.78 -2.87 -1.82
N ASP A 107 13.30 -1.89 -2.57
CA ASP A 107 12.73 -0.68 -1.96
C ASP A 107 11.42 -0.99 -1.25
N VAL A 108 10.61 -1.86 -1.85
CA VAL A 108 9.36 -2.30 -1.23
C VAL A 108 9.66 -3.07 0.05
N LYS A 109 10.60 -4.02 -0.05
CA LYS A 109 11.00 -4.83 1.10
C LYS A 109 11.53 -3.96 2.23
N LYS A 110 12.37 -2.97 1.90
CA LYS A 110 12.96 -2.08 2.88
C LYS A 110 11.88 -1.28 3.61
N CYS A 111 10.92 -0.74 2.86
CA CYS A 111 9.83 0.04 3.46
C CYS A 111 9.02 -0.81 4.44
N LEU A 112 8.69 -2.03 4.03
CA LEU A 112 7.92 -2.93 4.89
C LEU A 112 8.68 -3.29 6.14
N LYS A 113 9.98 -3.54 6.00
CA LYS A 113 10.83 -3.91 7.12
C LYS A 113 11.00 -2.76 8.09
N GLU A 114 11.25 -1.56 7.58
CA GLU A 114 11.43 -0.37 8.41
C GLU A 114 10.16 -0.03 9.18
N ASN A 115 9.01 -0.38 8.64
CA ASN A 115 7.73 -0.18 9.30
C ASN A 115 7.29 -1.42 10.09
N LYS A 116 8.20 -2.38 10.24
CA LYS A 116 8.02 -3.56 11.09
C LYS A 116 6.88 -4.48 10.66
N VAL A 117 6.61 -4.52 9.36
CA VAL A 117 5.71 -5.51 8.81
C VAL A 117 6.40 -6.87 8.83
N PHE A 118 7.75 -6.88 8.61
CA PHE A 118 8.56 -8.08 8.77
C PHE A 118 9.40 -7.93 10.03
N GLU A 119 9.58 -9.04 10.75
CA GLU A 119 10.37 -9.06 11.96
C GLU A 119 11.86 -9.09 11.70
N PHE A 120 12.29 -9.76 10.66
CA PHE A 120 13.69 -10.06 10.48
C PHE A 120 14.21 -9.68 9.12
N GLY A 121 15.51 -9.58 9.01
CA GLY A 121 16.17 -9.26 7.77
C GLY A 121 16.02 -10.31 6.72
N GLY A 122 15.86 -11.53 7.11
CA GLY A 122 15.60 -12.56 6.15
C GLY A 122 14.19 -12.46 5.69
N PHE A 123 13.98 -12.76 4.44
CA PHE A 123 12.64 -12.90 3.99
C PHE A 123 12.21 -14.29 4.23
N GLY A 124 12.46 -14.70 5.36
CA GLY A 124 11.87 -15.88 5.85
C GLY A 124 10.42 -15.66 6.02
N ASN A 125 10.04 -14.43 5.84
CA ASN A 125 8.68 -14.21 5.73
C ASN A 125 7.92 -14.31 6.98
N GLU A 126 8.57 -13.95 8.03
CA GLU A 126 7.88 -13.92 9.28
C GLU A 126 7.25 -12.57 9.44
N LEU A 127 5.95 -12.56 9.43
CA LEU A 127 5.18 -11.36 9.66
C LEU A 127 5.02 -11.15 11.14
N ARG A 128 4.87 -9.93 11.52
CA ARG A 128 4.57 -9.61 12.91
C ARG A 128 3.19 -10.14 13.25
N PRO A 129 3.04 -10.72 14.42
CA PRO A 129 1.74 -11.20 14.86
C PRO A 129 0.74 -10.07 15.03
#